data_94df7e05e03bb44cb2fca8474db60a06
#
_entry.id   94df7e05e03bb44cb2fca8474db60a06
#
_cell.length_a   1.000
_cell.length_b   1.000
_cell.length_c   1.000
_cell.angle_alpha   90.00
_cell.angle_beta   90.00
_cell.angle_gamma   90.00
#
_symmetry.space_group_name_H-M   'P 1'
#
loop_
_entity.id
_entity.type
_entity.pdbx_description
1 polymer ?
#
loop_
_entity_poly.entity_id
_entity_poly.type
_entity_poly.pdbx_seq_one_letter_code
_entity_poly.pdbx_strand_id
1 'polypeptide(L)'
;MTLNCSLTRMATLGFFNTRRVHNPILRLHSSQPLSEKIFLLLLLDLYFLIDNDYNLPQMLKNTRGSAFLINTKRPPKDTLIPGIIFVVIYAVWAALVSSGSQFIHNFDNTVIKIVCNTNPANVAFAKDFTNLGNTSTITIETIILFIILLVFKQYAYAWFTAGVMICANGYNWIIKHAVMRHRPTIKHLVYADGYSFPSGHSVGSAALFGILIILTILLVKSKFWKTLLIIIWALFPILIGYTRIFVHVHYPSDVLGGWIEGITFVLLGYSFLYHFYIEPKMLEMKRKQ
;
A
#
# COMPACT_ATOMS: atom_id res chain seq x y z
N MET A 1 -1.37 -26.83 -14.20
CA MET A 1 -2.76 -27.11 -14.63
C MET A 1 -3.78 -27.14 -13.48
N THR A 2 -3.36 -27.12 -12.22
CA THR A 2 -4.24 -27.30 -11.03
C THR A 2 -4.73 -26.01 -10.37
N LEU A 3 -4.18 -24.85 -10.67
CA LEU A 3 -4.60 -23.54 -10.10
C LEU A 3 -5.81 -22.89 -10.79
N ASN A 4 -6.07 -23.23 -12.04
CA ASN A 4 -7.26 -22.71 -12.76
C ASN A 4 -8.59 -23.26 -12.23
N CYS A 5 -8.58 -24.42 -11.59
CA CYS A 5 -9.79 -25.06 -11.06
C CYS A 5 -10.29 -24.40 -9.75
N SER A 6 -9.38 -23.80 -8.96
CA SER A 6 -9.75 -23.18 -7.68
C SER A 6 -10.38 -21.79 -7.83
N LEU A 7 -9.92 -21.00 -8.81
CA LEU A 7 -10.50 -19.67 -9.09
C LEU A 7 -11.92 -19.79 -9.69
N THR A 8 -12.17 -20.80 -10.52
CA THR A 8 -13.50 -21.07 -11.08
C THR A 8 -14.48 -21.53 -9.98
N ARG A 9 -14.01 -22.24 -8.95
CA ARG A 9 -14.84 -22.64 -7.80
C ARG A 9 -15.15 -21.48 -6.85
N MET A 10 -14.27 -20.50 -6.69
CA MET A 10 -14.59 -19.28 -5.91
C MET A 10 -15.66 -18.42 -6.60
N ALA A 11 -15.67 -18.37 -7.93
CA ALA A 11 -16.72 -17.68 -8.70
C ALA A 11 -18.11 -18.35 -8.54
N THR A 12 -18.16 -19.68 -8.35
CA THR A 12 -19.41 -20.43 -8.13
C THR A 12 -19.95 -20.36 -6.70
N LEU A 13 -19.13 -19.95 -5.73
CA LEU A 13 -19.56 -19.80 -4.33
C LEU A 13 -20.24 -18.46 -4.02
N GLY A 14 -20.59 -17.67 -5.02
CA GLY A 14 -21.38 -16.45 -4.85
C GLY A 14 -20.62 -15.28 -4.21
N PHE A 15 -19.31 -15.39 -4.04
CA PHE A 15 -18.46 -14.29 -3.53
C PHE A 15 -18.35 -13.14 -4.54
N PHE A 16 -18.58 -13.40 -5.83
CA PHE A 16 -18.62 -12.38 -6.87
C PHE A 16 -20.03 -12.33 -7.47
N ASN A 17 -20.71 -11.22 -7.28
CA ASN A 17 -22.01 -10.99 -7.87
C ASN A 17 -21.84 -10.71 -9.38
N THR A 18 -21.83 -11.78 -10.20
CA THR A 18 -21.57 -11.72 -11.65
C THR A 18 -22.73 -11.16 -12.46
N ARG A 19 -23.76 -10.56 -11.87
CA ARG A 19 -24.84 -9.94 -12.64
C ARG A 19 -24.43 -8.56 -13.17
N ARG A 20 -24.11 -8.52 -14.47
CA ARG A 20 -23.95 -7.36 -15.34
C ARG A 20 -22.62 -6.61 -15.26
N VAL A 21 -21.56 -7.20 -15.79
CA VAL A 21 -20.53 -6.37 -16.43
C VAL A 21 -20.19 -6.97 -17.81
N HIS A 22 -21.03 -6.70 -18.80
CA HIS A 22 -20.61 -6.69 -20.19
C HIS A 22 -19.87 -5.37 -20.43
N ASN A 23 -18.68 -5.23 -19.88
CA ASN A 23 -17.83 -4.08 -20.13
C ASN A 23 -16.54 -4.56 -20.82
N PRO A 24 -16.28 -4.19 -22.09
CA PRO A 24 -15.14 -4.66 -22.86
C PRO A 24 -13.77 -4.18 -22.33
N ILE A 25 -13.74 -3.36 -21.27
CA ILE A 25 -12.52 -2.79 -20.68
C ILE A 25 -11.73 -3.79 -19.84
N LEU A 26 -12.31 -4.91 -19.42
CA LEU A 26 -11.68 -5.90 -18.53
C LEU A 26 -11.23 -7.18 -19.25
N ARG A 27 -10.72 -7.12 -20.47
CA ARG A 27 -9.79 -8.15 -20.93
C ARG A 27 -8.43 -7.87 -20.28
N LEU A 28 -8.29 -8.28 -19.03
CA LEU A 28 -6.97 -8.39 -18.37
C LEU A 28 -6.06 -9.17 -19.34
N HIS A 29 -5.06 -8.53 -19.88
CA HIS A 29 -4.11 -9.17 -20.79
C HIS A 29 -3.60 -10.45 -20.14
N SER A 30 -3.61 -11.57 -20.88
CA SER A 30 -3.18 -12.88 -20.38
C SER A 30 -1.74 -12.90 -19.85
N SER A 31 -0.93 -11.92 -20.26
CA SER A 31 0.48 -11.75 -19.91
C SER A 31 0.74 -11.03 -18.57
N GLN A 32 -0.27 -10.48 -17.90
CA GLN A 32 -0.06 -9.81 -16.61
C GLN A 32 0.14 -10.84 -15.50
N PRO A 33 1.08 -10.59 -14.54
CA PRO A 33 1.29 -11.44 -13.38
C PRO A 33 0.00 -11.56 -12.55
N LEU A 34 -0.19 -12.73 -11.93
CA LEU A 34 -1.37 -13.04 -11.11
C LEU A 34 -1.56 -12.01 -9.98
N SER A 35 -0.47 -11.53 -9.43
CA SER A 35 -0.42 -10.54 -8.38
C SER A 35 -1.08 -9.20 -8.77
N GLU A 36 -0.78 -8.68 -9.97
CA GLU A 36 -1.40 -7.45 -10.48
C GLU A 36 -2.91 -7.62 -10.73
N LYS A 37 -3.32 -8.81 -11.21
CA LYS A 37 -4.75 -9.13 -11.39
C LYS A 37 -5.49 -9.13 -10.07
N ILE A 38 -4.91 -9.70 -9.01
CA ILE A 38 -5.49 -9.72 -7.67
C ILE A 38 -5.64 -8.29 -7.14
N PHE A 39 -4.60 -7.45 -7.28
CA PHE A 39 -4.66 -6.05 -6.83
C PHE A 39 -5.75 -5.26 -7.55
N LEU A 40 -5.84 -5.36 -8.88
CA LEU A 40 -6.89 -4.68 -9.66
C LEU A 40 -8.30 -5.16 -9.29
N LEU A 41 -8.49 -6.46 -9.04
CA LEU A 41 -9.77 -6.99 -8.56
C LEU A 41 -10.13 -6.42 -7.19
N LEU A 42 -9.18 -6.34 -6.26
CA LEU A 42 -9.41 -5.77 -4.93
C LEU A 42 -9.71 -4.27 -4.98
N LEU A 43 -9.09 -3.51 -5.90
CA LEU A 43 -9.45 -2.10 -6.14
C LEU A 43 -10.85 -1.95 -6.72
N LEU A 44 -11.26 -2.85 -7.63
CA LEU A 44 -12.62 -2.88 -8.16
C LEU A 44 -13.64 -3.23 -7.07
N ASP A 45 -13.32 -4.19 -6.20
CA ASP A 45 -14.20 -4.51 -5.06
C ASP A 45 -14.32 -3.33 -4.10
N LEU A 46 -13.23 -2.64 -3.80
CA LEU A 46 -13.25 -1.39 -3.03
C LEU A 46 -14.11 -0.32 -3.72
N TYR A 47 -13.99 -0.19 -5.06
CA TYR A 47 -14.83 0.67 -5.87
C TYR A 47 -16.33 0.32 -5.70
N PHE A 48 -16.71 -0.97 -5.90
CA PHE A 48 -18.10 -1.40 -5.78
C PHE A 48 -18.66 -1.23 -4.36
N LEU A 49 -17.85 -1.44 -3.33
CA LEU A 49 -18.25 -1.23 -1.94
C LEU A 49 -18.51 0.25 -1.65
N ILE A 50 -17.71 1.14 -2.23
CA ILE A 50 -17.92 2.58 -2.14
C ILE A 50 -19.17 2.99 -2.92
N ASP A 51 -19.37 2.48 -4.15
CA ASP A 51 -20.48 2.82 -5.04
C ASP A 51 -21.84 2.33 -4.50
N ASN A 52 -21.95 1.08 -4.08
CA ASN A 52 -23.18 0.52 -3.53
C ASN A 52 -23.63 1.22 -2.24
N ASP A 53 -22.67 1.68 -1.43
CA ASP A 53 -22.97 2.40 -0.20
C ASP A 53 -23.45 3.85 -0.43
N TYR A 54 -23.16 4.44 -1.60
CA TYR A 54 -23.41 5.88 -1.85
C TYR A 54 -24.34 6.19 -3.01
N ASN A 55 -24.88 5.18 -3.71
CA ASN A 55 -25.87 5.37 -4.78
C ASN A 55 -25.41 6.41 -5.83
N LEU A 56 -24.29 6.08 -6.55
CA LEU A 56 -23.60 6.93 -7.50
C LEU A 56 -24.52 7.74 -8.45
N PRO A 57 -25.67 7.19 -8.98
CA PRO A 57 -26.58 7.96 -9.82
C PRO A 57 -27.19 9.17 -9.11
N GLN A 58 -27.38 9.13 -7.80
CA GLN A 58 -27.88 10.29 -7.03
C GLN A 58 -26.78 11.31 -6.75
N MET A 59 -25.53 10.87 -6.57
CA MET A 59 -24.39 11.76 -6.36
C MET A 59 -24.06 12.58 -7.61
N LEU A 60 -24.16 12.00 -8.80
CA LEU A 60 -23.93 12.70 -10.06
C LEU A 60 -25.01 13.74 -10.37
N LYS A 61 -26.25 13.54 -9.88
CA LYS A 61 -27.35 14.50 -10.04
C LYS A 61 -27.26 15.69 -9.08
N ASN A 62 -26.60 15.54 -7.93
CA ASN A 62 -26.49 16.59 -6.91
C ASN A 62 -25.24 17.45 -7.16
N THR A 63 -25.29 18.30 -8.19
CA THR A 63 -24.22 19.21 -8.64
C THR A 63 -23.90 20.35 -7.68
N ARG A 64 -24.64 20.50 -6.59
CA ARG A 64 -24.29 21.45 -5.52
C ARG A 64 -23.42 20.71 -4.51
N GLY A 65 -22.15 21.06 -4.48
CA GLY A 65 -21.05 20.73 -3.57
C GLY A 65 -21.33 20.08 -2.19
N SER A 66 -22.27 19.13 -2.14
CA SER A 66 -22.48 18.34 -0.94
C SER A 66 -21.27 17.43 -0.77
N ALA A 67 -20.39 17.90 0.11
CA ALA A 67 -19.29 17.16 0.61
C ALA A 67 -19.71 15.69 0.83
N PHE A 68 -18.96 14.80 0.24
CA PHE A 68 -19.00 13.39 0.60
C PHE A 68 -18.83 13.31 2.12
N LEU A 69 -19.92 13.01 2.80
CA LEU A 69 -19.94 13.00 4.25
C LEU A 69 -18.91 11.95 4.71
N ILE A 70 -17.97 12.40 5.51
CA ILE A 70 -17.11 11.50 6.27
C ILE A 70 -18.06 10.53 6.98
N ASN A 71 -18.14 9.29 6.49
CA ASN A 71 -19.14 8.31 6.92
C ASN A 71 -18.89 7.80 8.35
N THR A 72 -17.82 8.21 8.96
CA THR A 72 -17.54 7.85 10.34
C THR A 72 -18.04 8.95 11.25
N LYS A 73 -19.02 8.62 12.11
CA LYS A 73 -19.41 9.51 13.23
C LYS A 73 -18.19 9.94 14.05
N ARG A 74 -17.08 9.21 13.94
CA ARG A 74 -15.78 9.50 14.56
C ARG A 74 -14.67 9.05 13.60
N PRO A 75 -14.03 9.95 12.82
CA PRO A 75 -12.82 9.62 12.06
C PRO A 75 -11.70 9.17 13.03
N PRO A 76 -10.71 8.44 12.54
CA PRO A 76 -9.50 8.16 13.33
C PRO A 76 -8.96 9.47 13.92
N LYS A 77 -8.44 9.39 15.16
CA LYS A 77 -7.80 10.54 15.79
C LYS A 77 -6.62 11.00 14.95
N ASP A 78 -6.20 12.24 15.17
CA ASP A 78 -4.97 12.76 14.60
C ASP A 78 -3.78 11.83 14.85
N THR A 79 -2.95 11.66 13.84
CA THR A 79 -1.78 10.77 13.87
C THR A 79 -0.45 11.53 13.95
N LEU A 80 -0.44 12.79 14.32
CA LEU A 80 0.79 13.58 14.44
C LEU A 80 1.78 12.97 15.42
N ILE A 81 1.30 12.67 16.63
CA ILE A 81 2.17 12.07 17.66
C ILE A 81 2.70 10.70 17.24
N PRO A 82 1.89 9.73 16.78
CA PRO A 82 2.40 8.50 16.21
C PRO A 82 3.37 8.74 15.05
N GLY A 83 3.10 9.68 14.16
CA GLY A 83 3.98 10.04 13.05
C GLY A 83 5.35 10.53 13.53
N ILE A 84 5.41 11.41 14.53
CA ILE A 84 6.67 11.89 15.12
C ILE A 84 7.44 10.74 15.78
N ILE A 85 6.76 9.85 16.50
CA ILE A 85 7.38 8.66 17.09
C ILE A 85 8.04 7.81 16.00
N PHE A 86 7.34 7.58 14.87
CA PHE A 86 7.89 6.83 13.75
C PHE A 86 9.05 7.53 13.07
N VAL A 87 9.07 8.88 12.99
CA VAL A 87 10.26 9.63 12.54
C VAL A 87 11.46 9.33 13.41
N VAL A 88 11.30 9.36 14.75
CA VAL A 88 12.40 9.07 15.70
C VAL A 88 12.87 7.63 15.54
N ILE A 89 11.94 6.67 15.47
CA ILE A 89 12.27 5.25 15.28
C ILE A 89 13.05 5.08 13.96
N TYR A 90 12.59 5.71 12.88
CA TYR A 90 13.27 5.65 11.58
C TYR A 90 14.68 6.24 11.64
N ALA A 91 14.83 7.41 12.26
CA ALA A 91 16.14 8.07 12.39
C ALA A 91 17.15 7.19 13.16
N VAL A 92 16.71 6.60 14.28
CA VAL A 92 17.54 5.65 15.06
C VAL A 92 17.88 4.42 14.21
N TRP A 93 16.89 3.84 13.49
CA TRP A 93 17.12 2.67 12.65
C TRP A 93 18.10 2.95 11.53
N ALA A 94 17.92 4.08 10.83
CA ALA A 94 18.84 4.50 9.74
C ALA A 94 20.26 4.75 10.26
N ALA A 95 20.41 5.34 11.45
CA ALA A 95 21.72 5.54 12.09
C ALA A 95 22.40 4.19 12.43
N LEU A 96 21.65 3.22 12.98
CA LEU A 96 22.17 1.87 13.25
C LEU A 96 22.59 1.13 11.99
N VAL A 97 21.82 1.26 10.90
CA VAL A 97 22.16 0.65 9.61
C VAL A 97 23.38 1.32 8.99
N SER A 98 23.44 2.66 8.96
CA SER A 98 24.55 3.41 8.35
C SER A 98 25.87 3.23 9.11
N SER A 99 25.83 3.05 10.43
CA SER A 99 27.02 2.76 11.24
C SER A 99 27.55 1.33 11.10
N GLY A 100 26.83 0.43 10.39
CA GLY A 100 27.21 -0.97 10.29
C GLY A 100 27.23 -1.69 11.65
N SER A 101 26.30 -1.34 12.56
CA SER A 101 26.31 -1.87 13.92
C SER A 101 26.19 -3.40 13.97
N GLN A 102 26.86 -4.03 14.94
CA GLN A 102 26.81 -5.48 15.14
C GLN A 102 25.36 -5.97 15.38
N PHE A 103 24.53 -5.16 15.97
CA PHE A 103 23.10 -5.45 16.15
C PHE A 103 22.41 -5.68 14.80
N ILE A 104 22.61 -4.78 13.82
CA ILE A 104 22.05 -4.91 12.47
C ILE A 104 22.59 -6.16 11.76
N HIS A 105 23.89 -6.44 11.86
CA HIS A 105 24.45 -7.66 11.28
C HIS A 105 23.84 -8.93 11.86
N ASN A 106 23.66 -9.00 13.18
CA ASN A 106 23.04 -10.15 13.85
C ASN A 106 21.57 -10.29 13.46
N PHE A 107 20.84 -9.19 13.41
CA PHE A 107 19.44 -9.16 12.95
C PHE A 107 19.32 -9.67 11.51
N ASP A 108 20.09 -9.12 10.58
CA ASP A 108 20.08 -9.50 9.17
C ASP A 108 20.39 -11.00 9.00
N ASN A 109 21.46 -11.48 9.61
CA ASN A 109 21.86 -12.89 9.53
C ASN A 109 20.82 -13.85 10.10
N THR A 110 20.17 -13.47 11.20
CA THR A 110 19.13 -14.31 11.84
C THR A 110 17.91 -14.41 10.93
N VAL A 111 17.43 -13.32 10.40
CA VAL A 111 16.24 -13.31 9.54
C VAL A 111 16.52 -13.98 8.19
N ILE A 112 17.69 -13.76 7.58
CA ILE A 112 18.09 -14.44 6.34
C ILE A 112 18.07 -15.96 6.51
N LYS A 113 18.60 -16.50 7.61
CA LYS A 113 18.57 -17.94 7.88
C LYS A 113 17.16 -18.52 7.95
N ILE A 114 16.20 -17.75 8.42
CA ILE A 114 14.80 -18.17 8.53
C ILE A 114 14.08 -18.07 7.17
N VAL A 115 14.33 -16.99 6.44
CA VAL A 115 13.57 -16.63 5.22
C VAL A 115 14.10 -17.37 4.00
N CYS A 116 15.43 -17.42 3.82
CA CYS A 116 16.02 -17.93 2.60
C CYS A 116 16.04 -19.47 2.58
N ASN A 117 15.36 -20.04 1.62
CA ASN A 117 15.37 -21.45 1.31
C ASN A 117 15.43 -21.64 -0.22
N THR A 118 15.77 -22.85 -0.65
CA THR A 118 16.02 -23.16 -2.07
C THR A 118 14.85 -23.88 -2.75
N ASN A 119 13.67 -23.94 -2.14
CA ASN A 119 12.52 -24.59 -2.75
C ASN A 119 12.12 -23.87 -4.05
N PRO A 120 12.12 -24.55 -5.22
CA PRO A 120 11.82 -23.93 -6.52
C PRO A 120 10.44 -23.25 -6.58
N ALA A 121 9.43 -23.80 -5.90
CA ALA A 121 8.08 -23.21 -5.88
C ALA A 121 8.08 -21.85 -5.16
N ASN A 122 8.83 -21.73 -4.05
CA ASN A 122 8.98 -20.47 -3.32
C ASN A 122 9.76 -19.45 -4.16
N VAL A 123 10.75 -19.89 -4.93
CA VAL A 123 11.51 -19.02 -5.84
C VAL A 123 10.61 -18.45 -6.94
N ALA A 124 9.79 -19.29 -7.57
CA ALA A 124 8.84 -18.84 -8.60
C ALA A 124 7.82 -17.83 -8.03
N PHE A 125 7.23 -18.16 -6.88
CA PHE A 125 6.31 -17.25 -6.18
C PHE A 125 6.98 -15.90 -5.84
N ALA A 126 8.17 -15.93 -5.24
CA ALA A 126 8.86 -14.71 -4.84
C ALA A 126 9.22 -13.81 -6.03
N LYS A 127 9.63 -14.40 -7.17
CA LYS A 127 9.92 -13.67 -8.41
C LYS A 127 8.68 -13.02 -9.02
N ASP A 128 7.54 -13.70 -8.98
CA ASP A 128 6.28 -13.15 -9.50
C ASP A 128 5.72 -12.09 -8.54
N PHE A 129 5.66 -12.40 -7.25
CA PHE A 129 5.03 -11.53 -6.27
C PHE A 129 5.82 -10.23 -6.02
N THR A 130 7.15 -10.26 -6.14
CA THR A 130 7.99 -9.07 -5.97
C THR A 130 7.68 -7.97 -6.98
N ASN A 131 7.13 -8.31 -8.15
CA ASN A 131 6.77 -7.34 -9.20
C ASN A 131 5.71 -6.35 -8.75
N LEU A 132 4.83 -6.72 -7.80
CA LEU A 132 3.87 -5.79 -7.19
C LEU A 132 4.54 -4.60 -6.50
N GLY A 133 5.74 -4.78 -5.98
CA GLY A 133 6.51 -3.73 -5.33
C GLY A 133 7.41 -2.93 -6.26
N ASN A 134 7.46 -3.25 -7.57
CA ASN A 134 8.28 -2.50 -8.53
C ASN A 134 7.81 -1.04 -8.58
N THR A 135 8.76 -0.12 -8.74
CA THR A 135 8.45 1.33 -8.81
C THR A 135 7.41 1.63 -9.90
N SER A 136 7.51 0.99 -11.08
CA SER A 136 6.55 1.14 -12.16
C SER A 136 5.15 0.66 -11.76
N THR A 137 5.02 -0.51 -11.15
CA THR A 137 3.75 -1.09 -10.70
C THR A 137 3.11 -0.19 -9.65
N ILE A 138 3.83 0.15 -8.58
CA ILE A 138 3.37 1.05 -7.52
C ILE A 138 2.96 2.43 -8.07
N THR A 139 3.70 2.96 -9.06
CA THR A 139 3.34 4.24 -9.70
C THR A 139 2.04 4.12 -10.48
N ILE A 140 1.87 3.07 -11.29
CA ILE A 140 0.65 2.83 -12.06
C ILE A 140 -0.54 2.65 -11.12
N GLU A 141 -0.41 1.83 -10.07
CA GLU A 141 -1.43 1.60 -9.06
C GLU A 141 -1.83 2.90 -8.34
N THR A 142 -0.84 3.74 -8.01
CA THR A 142 -1.06 5.06 -7.41
C THR A 142 -1.83 5.99 -8.35
N ILE A 143 -1.46 6.02 -9.64
CA ILE A 143 -2.15 6.84 -10.66
C ILE A 143 -3.60 6.36 -10.83
N ILE A 144 -3.83 5.06 -10.91
CA ILE A 144 -5.18 4.49 -10.99
C ILE A 144 -6.01 4.90 -9.78
N LEU A 145 -5.48 4.73 -8.56
CA LEU A 145 -6.16 5.16 -7.33
C LEU A 145 -6.45 6.66 -7.33
N PHE A 146 -5.49 7.48 -7.73
CA PHE A 146 -5.65 8.92 -7.83
C PHE A 146 -6.78 9.31 -8.79
N ILE A 147 -6.82 8.71 -10.00
CA ILE A 147 -7.87 8.94 -10.99
C ILE A 147 -9.24 8.50 -10.45
N ILE A 148 -9.34 7.34 -9.83
CA ILE A 148 -10.56 6.85 -9.18
C ILE A 148 -11.06 7.88 -8.17
N LEU A 149 -10.20 8.39 -7.28
CA LEU A 149 -10.57 9.38 -6.29
C LEU A 149 -11.03 10.71 -6.93
N LEU A 150 -10.42 11.14 -8.05
CA LEU A 150 -10.86 12.33 -8.80
C LEU A 150 -12.25 12.13 -9.42
N VAL A 151 -12.50 10.98 -10.06
CA VAL A 151 -13.80 10.63 -10.65
C VAL A 151 -14.91 10.68 -9.59
N PHE A 152 -14.63 10.18 -8.38
CA PHE A 152 -15.55 10.28 -7.24
C PHE A 152 -15.55 11.64 -6.54
N LYS A 153 -14.87 12.65 -7.09
CA LYS A 153 -14.78 14.00 -6.52
C LYS A 153 -14.18 14.02 -5.09
N GLN A 154 -13.37 13.02 -4.78
CA GLN A 154 -12.64 12.88 -3.50
C GLN A 154 -11.29 13.61 -3.54
N TYR A 155 -11.30 14.87 -3.92
CA TYR A 155 -10.09 15.66 -4.23
C TYR A 155 -9.08 15.68 -3.07
N ALA A 156 -9.54 15.83 -1.83
CA ALA A 156 -8.65 15.87 -0.68
C ALA A 156 -7.91 14.53 -0.49
N TYR A 157 -8.59 13.39 -0.70
CA TYR A 157 -7.99 12.06 -0.62
C TYR A 157 -7.08 11.78 -1.81
N ALA A 158 -7.41 12.30 -3.00
CA ALA A 158 -6.52 12.22 -4.17
C ALA A 158 -5.20 12.95 -3.89
N TRP A 159 -5.23 14.19 -3.43
CA TRP A 159 -4.03 14.95 -3.10
C TRP A 159 -3.26 14.38 -1.92
N PHE A 160 -3.93 13.83 -0.92
CA PHE A 160 -3.31 13.06 0.16
C PHE A 160 -2.52 11.86 -0.41
N THR A 161 -3.12 11.08 -1.32
CA THR A 161 -2.47 9.94 -1.97
C THR A 161 -1.23 10.38 -2.75
N ALA A 162 -1.35 11.37 -3.62
CA ALA A 162 -0.24 11.89 -4.42
C ALA A 162 0.88 12.45 -3.54
N GLY A 163 0.54 13.28 -2.56
CA GLY A 163 1.51 13.91 -1.66
C GLY A 163 2.32 12.88 -0.87
N VAL A 164 1.66 11.91 -0.24
CA VAL A 164 2.34 10.85 0.51
C VAL A 164 3.27 10.04 -0.39
N MET A 165 2.82 9.63 -1.58
CA MET A 165 3.62 8.80 -2.49
C MET A 165 4.82 9.55 -3.06
N ILE A 166 4.66 10.82 -3.43
CA ILE A 166 5.76 11.67 -3.92
C ILE A 166 6.79 11.90 -2.81
N CYS A 167 6.33 12.28 -1.61
CA CYS A 167 7.23 12.56 -0.49
C CYS A 167 7.98 11.29 -0.04
N ALA A 168 7.30 10.16 0.12
CA ALA A 168 7.92 8.91 0.55
C ALA A 168 8.98 8.42 -0.46
N ASN A 169 8.65 8.38 -1.75
CA ASN A 169 9.60 7.92 -2.77
C ASN A 169 10.75 8.92 -2.99
N GLY A 170 10.46 10.22 -2.95
CA GLY A 170 11.49 11.26 -3.05
C GLY A 170 12.47 11.19 -1.88
N TYR A 171 11.98 11.04 -0.65
CA TYR A 171 12.82 10.89 0.53
C TYR A 171 13.62 9.58 0.50
N ASN A 172 13.01 8.48 0.08
CA ASN A 172 13.72 7.21 -0.12
C ASN A 172 14.93 7.36 -1.06
N TRP A 173 14.74 8.10 -2.16
CA TRP A 173 15.85 8.39 -3.09
C TRP A 173 16.97 9.17 -2.40
N ILE A 174 16.65 10.20 -1.60
CA ILE A 174 17.64 11.00 -0.85
C ILE A 174 18.40 10.11 0.13
N ILE A 175 17.72 9.32 0.96
CA ILE A 175 18.37 8.45 1.95
C ILE A 175 19.25 7.38 1.30
N LYS A 176 18.84 6.81 0.17
CA LYS A 176 19.67 5.86 -0.59
C LYS A 176 21.03 6.45 -0.93
N HIS A 177 21.06 7.70 -1.39
CA HIS A 177 22.28 8.38 -1.77
C HIS A 177 23.07 8.94 -0.57
N ALA A 178 22.43 9.14 0.56
CA ALA A 178 23.10 9.54 1.80
C ALA A 178 23.78 8.35 2.51
N VAL A 179 23.10 7.19 2.59
CA VAL A 179 23.61 6.00 3.31
C VAL A 179 24.52 5.15 2.44
N MET A 180 24.26 5.05 1.13
CA MET A 180 25.07 4.32 0.13
C MET A 180 25.38 2.86 0.50
N ARG A 181 24.46 2.16 1.19
CA ARG A 181 24.65 0.78 1.61
C ARG A 181 24.73 -0.16 0.40
N HIS A 182 25.78 -0.99 0.33
CA HIS A 182 25.88 -2.02 -0.70
C HIS A 182 24.84 -3.14 -0.48
N ARG A 183 24.42 -3.76 -1.59
CA ARG A 183 23.49 -4.89 -1.55
C ARG A 183 24.19 -6.17 -1.07
N PRO A 184 23.41 -7.21 -0.66
CA PRO A 184 23.98 -8.52 -0.36
C PRO A 184 24.85 -9.04 -1.50
N THR A 185 26.00 -9.64 -1.17
CA THR A 185 26.98 -10.15 -2.15
C THR A 185 26.63 -11.52 -2.71
N ILE A 186 25.62 -12.20 -2.13
CA ILE A 186 25.12 -13.48 -2.63
C ILE A 186 24.38 -13.31 -3.96
N LYS A 187 24.35 -14.36 -4.78
CA LYS A 187 23.70 -14.33 -6.09
C LYS A 187 22.24 -13.87 -5.99
N HIS A 188 21.93 -12.74 -6.60
CA HIS A 188 20.56 -12.24 -6.70
C HIS A 188 19.72 -13.11 -7.63
N LEU A 189 18.48 -13.40 -7.25
CA LEU A 189 17.54 -14.18 -8.05
C LEU A 189 16.74 -13.34 -9.04
N VAL A 190 16.76 -11.99 -8.88
CA VAL A 190 16.19 -11.00 -9.80
C VAL A 190 17.18 -9.85 -9.99
N TYR A 191 17.01 -9.09 -11.06
CA TYR A 191 17.82 -7.89 -11.29
C TYR A 191 17.58 -6.84 -10.19
N ALA A 192 18.67 -6.23 -9.70
CA ALA A 192 18.61 -5.11 -8.78
C ALA A 192 19.90 -4.28 -8.90
N ASP A 193 19.75 -2.98 -9.01
CA ASP A 193 20.82 -2.00 -9.09
C ASP A 193 20.76 -0.94 -7.98
N GLY A 194 21.79 -0.10 -7.92
CA GLY A 194 21.87 0.99 -6.96
C GLY A 194 22.00 0.52 -5.50
N TYR A 195 21.82 1.44 -4.57
CA TYR A 195 22.01 1.22 -3.13
C TYR A 195 20.89 0.39 -2.50
N SER A 196 21.24 -0.35 -1.41
CA SER A 196 20.36 -1.28 -0.76
C SER A 196 19.38 -0.61 0.21
N PHE A 197 19.86 0.28 1.08
CA PHE A 197 19.06 0.90 2.14
C PHE A 197 18.52 2.28 1.74
N PRO A 198 17.27 2.59 2.07
CA PRO A 198 16.19 1.65 2.42
C PRO A 198 15.59 0.95 1.19
N SER A 199 14.85 -0.16 1.39
CA SER A 199 14.21 -0.89 0.29
C SER A 199 13.08 -0.08 -0.34
N GLY A 200 13.23 0.33 -1.61
CA GLY A 200 12.20 1.10 -2.33
C GLY A 200 10.88 0.34 -2.52
N HIS A 201 10.94 -0.98 -2.74
CA HIS A 201 9.74 -1.84 -2.78
C HIS A 201 8.97 -1.79 -1.46
N SER A 202 9.70 -1.79 -0.34
CA SER A 202 9.10 -1.76 1.00
C SER A 202 8.51 -0.39 1.32
N VAL A 203 9.20 0.70 0.94
CA VAL A 203 8.67 2.07 1.10
C VAL A 203 7.41 2.27 0.28
N GLY A 204 7.48 2.01 -1.03
CA GLY A 204 6.35 2.21 -1.94
C GLY A 204 5.14 1.39 -1.55
N SER A 205 5.32 0.09 -1.24
CA SER A 205 4.22 -0.77 -0.81
C SER A 205 3.66 -0.34 0.56
N ALA A 206 4.48 -0.06 1.57
CA ALA A 206 4.00 0.38 2.87
C ALA A 206 3.23 1.70 2.79
N ALA A 207 3.67 2.64 1.95
CA ALA A 207 2.98 3.90 1.71
C ALA A 207 1.64 3.68 0.98
N LEU A 208 1.62 2.97 -0.15
CA LEU A 208 0.41 2.76 -0.94
C LEU A 208 -0.66 1.96 -0.16
N PHE A 209 -0.26 0.82 0.41
CA PHE A 209 -1.20 0.00 1.17
C PHE A 209 -1.60 0.64 2.50
N GLY A 210 -0.73 1.44 3.11
CA GLY A 210 -1.07 2.30 4.25
C GLY A 210 -2.14 3.35 3.90
N ILE A 211 -2.03 4.00 2.74
CA ILE A 211 -3.07 4.90 2.20
C ILE A 211 -4.38 4.13 2.01
N LEU A 212 -4.35 2.93 1.40
CA LEU A 212 -5.55 2.11 1.20
C LEU A 212 -6.20 1.72 2.52
N ILE A 213 -5.44 1.44 3.58
CA ILE A 213 -5.96 1.22 4.92
C ILE A 213 -6.70 2.45 5.43
N ILE A 214 -6.09 3.64 5.35
CA ILE A 214 -6.73 4.91 5.78
C ILE A 214 -8.02 5.15 4.99
N LEU A 215 -7.99 5.02 3.67
CA LEU A 215 -9.17 5.21 2.83
C LEU A 215 -10.26 4.18 3.16
N THR A 216 -9.90 2.93 3.41
CA THR A 216 -10.85 1.87 3.84
C THR A 216 -11.50 2.24 5.17
N ILE A 217 -10.74 2.73 6.15
CA ILE A 217 -11.27 3.17 7.44
C ILE A 217 -12.27 4.31 7.25
N LEU A 218 -11.95 5.27 6.38
CA LEU A 218 -12.75 6.48 6.17
C LEU A 218 -13.98 6.24 5.29
N LEU A 219 -13.88 5.39 4.27
CA LEU A 219 -14.87 5.29 3.20
C LEU A 219 -15.77 4.04 3.31
N VAL A 220 -15.27 2.90 3.78
CA VAL A 220 -16.06 1.67 3.85
C VAL A 220 -16.94 1.65 5.10
N LYS A 221 -18.26 1.48 4.91
CA LYS A 221 -19.25 1.45 6.02
C LYS A 221 -19.34 0.10 6.68
N SER A 222 -19.40 -0.96 5.87
CA SER A 222 -19.55 -2.33 6.35
C SER A 222 -18.37 -2.73 7.24
N LYS A 223 -18.66 -3.14 8.48
CA LYS A 223 -17.66 -3.53 9.47
C LYS A 223 -16.86 -4.76 9.01
N PHE A 224 -17.57 -5.72 8.41
CA PHE A 224 -16.96 -6.94 7.90
C PHE A 224 -15.95 -6.63 6.76
N TRP A 225 -16.41 -5.93 5.72
CA TRP A 225 -15.56 -5.58 4.57
C TRP A 225 -14.39 -4.67 4.96
N LYS A 226 -14.65 -3.71 5.86
CA LYS A 226 -13.59 -2.85 6.41
C LYS A 226 -12.48 -3.66 7.05
N THR A 227 -12.84 -4.59 7.96
CA THR A 227 -11.85 -5.42 8.66
C THR A 227 -11.12 -6.34 7.68
N LEU A 228 -11.84 -6.98 6.77
CA LEU A 228 -11.24 -7.88 5.78
C LEU A 228 -10.25 -7.14 4.87
N LEU A 229 -10.63 -5.99 4.33
CA LEU A 229 -9.76 -5.19 3.46
C LEU A 229 -8.52 -4.67 4.20
N ILE A 230 -8.67 -4.22 5.45
CA ILE A 230 -7.51 -3.78 6.26
C ILE A 230 -6.51 -4.92 6.44
N ILE A 231 -6.98 -6.14 6.72
CA ILE A 231 -6.10 -7.32 6.85
C ILE A 231 -5.39 -7.58 5.52
N ILE A 232 -6.13 -7.59 4.41
CA ILE A 232 -5.57 -7.82 3.07
C ILE A 232 -4.51 -6.76 2.76
N TRP A 233 -4.82 -5.47 2.92
CA TRP A 233 -3.87 -4.38 2.66
C TRP A 233 -2.62 -4.45 3.54
N ALA A 234 -2.75 -4.86 4.79
CA ALA A 234 -1.60 -5.02 5.69
C ALA A 234 -0.68 -6.19 5.30
N LEU A 235 -1.23 -7.25 4.69
CA LEU A 235 -0.44 -8.42 4.26
C LEU A 235 0.45 -8.12 3.05
N PHE A 236 0.01 -7.26 2.12
CA PHE A 236 0.77 -6.99 0.88
C PHE A 236 2.18 -6.46 1.14
N PRO A 237 2.41 -5.37 1.91
CA PRO A 237 3.77 -4.88 2.15
C PRO A 237 4.64 -5.90 2.89
N ILE A 238 4.05 -6.73 3.77
CA ILE A 238 4.78 -7.80 4.47
C ILE A 238 5.27 -8.83 3.45
N LEU A 239 4.39 -9.31 2.57
CA LEU A 239 4.73 -10.29 1.55
C LEU A 239 5.73 -9.73 0.53
N ILE A 240 5.54 -8.49 0.08
CA ILE A 240 6.49 -7.82 -0.83
C ILE A 240 7.86 -7.72 -0.17
N GLY A 241 7.95 -7.24 1.07
CA GLY A 241 9.22 -7.15 1.81
C GLY A 241 9.87 -8.51 2.02
N TYR A 242 9.08 -9.54 2.39
CA TYR A 242 9.56 -10.92 2.47
C TYR A 242 10.22 -11.35 1.15
N THR A 243 9.57 -11.11 0.01
CA THR A 243 10.14 -11.52 -1.29
C THR A 243 11.46 -10.83 -1.59
N ARG A 244 11.69 -9.57 -1.14
CA ARG A 244 12.97 -8.85 -1.36
C ARG A 244 14.14 -9.49 -0.62
N ILE A 245 13.90 -10.01 0.58
CA ILE A 245 14.89 -10.77 1.34
C ILE A 245 15.12 -12.13 0.65
N PHE A 246 14.03 -12.81 0.29
CA PHE A 246 14.07 -14.13 -0.32
C PHE A 246 14.81 -14.17 -1.66
N VAL A 247 14.64 -13.13 -2.51
CA VAL A 247 15.37 -13.02 -3.79
C VAL A 247 16.77 -12.43 -3.64
N HIS A 248 17.26 -12.23 -2.43
CA HIS A 248 18.62 -11.83 -2.07
C HIS A 248 19.05 -10.43 -2.52
N VAL A 249 18.12 -9.51 -2.73
CA VAL A 249 18.45 -8.15 -3.22
C VAL A 249 18.46 -7.10 -2.14
N HIS A 250 17.90 -7.39 -0.96
CA HIS A 250 17.89 -6.52 0.20
C HIS A 250 18.17 -7.29 1.49
N TYR A 251 18.78 -6.62 2.46
CA TYR A 251 18.86 -7.11 3.82
C TYR A 251 17.51 -6.94 4.53
N PRO A 252 17.19 -7.78 5.54
CA PRO A 252 16.01 -7.61 6.38
C PRO A 252 15.88 -6.21 6.99
N SER A 253 17.00 -5.61 7.41
CA SER A 253 17.05 -4.26 7.95
C SER A 253 16.70 -3.16 6.92
N ASP A 254 16.99 -3.38 5.62
CA ASP A 254 16.56 -2.48 4.54
C ASP A 254 15.05 -2.49 4.36
N VAL A 255 14.46 -3.69 4.46
CA VAL A 255 13.03 -3.92 4.34
C VAL A 255 12.28 -3.28 5.50
N LEU A 256 12.74 -3.53 6.74
CA LEU A 256 12.15 -2.92 7.94
C LEU A 256 12.27 -1.41 7.93
N GLY A 257 13.45 -0.86 7.56
CA GLY A 257 13.63 0.57 7.37
C GLY A 257 12.63 1.16 6.35
N GLY A 258 12.42 0.46 5.22
CA GLY A 258 11.45 0.88 4.21
C GLY A 258 10.01 0.87 4.71
N TRP A 259 9.60 -0.12 5.50
CA TRP A 259 8.26 -0.14 6.11
C TRP A 259 8.07 1.00 7.09
N ILE A 260 9.03 1.24 7.98
CA ILE A 260 8.98 2.35 8.95
C ILE A 260 8.86 3.68 8.20
N GLU A 261 9.66 3.89 7.16
CA GLU A 261 9.64 5.08 6.31
C GLU A 261 8.27 5.28 5.66
N GLY A 262 7.73 4.28 4.96
CA GLY A 262 6.44 4.36 4.29
C GLY A 262 5.30 4.65 5.28
N ILE A 263 5.27 3.96 6.43
CA ILE A 263 4.28 4.21 7.49
C ILE A 263 4.41 5.62 8.06
N THR A 264 5.64 6.13 8.24
CA THR A 264 5.89 7.50 8.70
C THR A 264 5.19 8.53 7.81
N PHE A 265 5.39 8.42 6.49
CA PHE A 265 4.77 9.34 5.53
C PHE A 265 3.25 9.23 5.50
N VAL A 266 2.69 8.02 5.66
CA VAL A 266 1.23 7.83 5.76
C VAL A 266 0.67 8.52 7.01
N LEU A 267 1.30 8.33 8.17
CA LEU A 267 0.86 8.93 9.43
C LEU A 267 0.93 10.45 9.41
N LEU A 268 2.04 11.02 8.94
CA LEU A 268 2.20 12.48 8.82
C LEU A 268 1.26 13.07 7.77
N GLY A 269 1.13 12.40 6.63
CA GLY A 269 0.19 12.82 5.58
C GLY A 269 -1.27 12.77 6.03
N TYR A 270 -1.65 11.73 6.80
CA TYR A 270 -3.00 11.66 7.38
C TYR A 270 -3.22 12.76 8.42
N SER A 271 -2.24 13.07 9.27
CA SER A 271 -2.32 14.19 10.20
C SER A 271 -2.57 15.51 9.46
N PHE A 272 -1.85 15.76 8.36
CA PHE A 272 -2.10 16.91 7.51
C PHE A 272 -3.53 16.92 6.95
N LEU A 273 -3.99 15.79 6.38
CA LEU A 273 -5.36 15.62 5.89
C LEU A 273 -6.40 15.86 7.00
N TYR A 274 -6.12 15.38 8.22
CA TYR A 274 -6.99 15.54 9.37
C TYR A 274 -7.18 17.02 9.73
N HIS A 275 -6.10 17.77 9.93
CA HIS A 275 -6.15 19.17 10.35
C HIS A 275 -6.68 20.12 9.29
N PHE A 276 -6.32 19.91 8.03
CA PHE A 276 -6.69 20.85 6.96
C PHE A 276 -8.00 20.50 6.24
N TYR A 277 -8.52 19.29 6.40
CA TYR A 277 -9.72 18.87 5.70
C TYR A 277 -10.78 18.23 6.60
N ILE A 278 -10.42 17.24 7.42
CA ILE A 278 -11.38 16.44 8.18
C ILE A 278 -11.95 17.24 9.36
N GLU A 279 -11.09 17.79 10.20
CA GLU A 279 -11.48 18.53 11.40
C GLU A 279 -12.31 19.78 11.10
N PRO A 280 -11.93 20.67 10.14
CA PRO A 280 -12.77 21.82 9.77
C PRO A 280 -14.18 21.44 9.33
N LYS A 281 -14.31 20.36 8.52
CA LYS A 281 -15.63 19.87 8.11
C LYS A 281 -16.48 19.33 9.26
N MET A 282 -15.85 18.64 10.21
CA MET A 282 -16.55 18.16 11.42
C MET A 282 -17.07 19.33 12.26
N LEU A 283 -16.29 20.39 12.40
CA LEU A 283 -16.68 21.60 13.14
C LEU A 283 -17.85 22.32 12.43
N GLU A 284 -17.81 22.42 11.11
CA GLU A 284 -18.89 23.00 10.31
C GLU A 284 -20.20 22.20 10.48
N MET A 285 -20.14 20.87 10.44
CA MET A 285 -21.32 20.01 10.65
C MET A 285 -21.93 20.17 12.04
N LYS A 286 -21.09 20.29 13.09
CA LYS A 286 -21.56 20.51 14.47
C LYS A 286 -22.25 21.87 14.64
N ARG A 287 -21.83 22.91 13.89
CA ARG A 287 -22.46 24.25 13.95
C ARG A 287 -23.82 24.30 13.26
N LYS A 288 -24.11 23.36 12.38
CA LYS A 288 -25.38 23.27 11.64
C LYS A 288 -26.44 22.40 12.32
N GLN A 289 -26.09 21.71 13.41
CA GLN A 289 -26.98 20.94 14.28
C GLN A 289 -27.44 21.77 15.48
#